data_e92ea639d26821def3ec36707ebc2fac
#
_entry.id   e92ea639d26821def3ec36707ebc2fac
#
_cell.length_a   1.000
_cell.length_b   1.000
_cell.length_c   1.000
_cell.angle_alpha   90.00
_cell.angle_beta   90.00
_cell.angle_gamma   90.00
#
_symmetry.space_group_name_H-M   'P 1'
#
loop_
_entity.id
_entity.type
_entity.pdbx_description
1 polymer ?
#
loop_
_entity_poly.entity_id
_entity_poly.type
_entity_poly.pdbx_seq_one_letter_code
_entity_poly.pdbx_strand_id
1 'polypeptide(L)'
;GKLNEKIYNKITTLAKDLVPTGKQIERDFGIPIVNKRISVTPIALVGGAACKSPEDFVTIAKTLDRAAKTVGVNFIGGYSALVSKGMTTADENLMRSIPQALKETDFVCSSINLGSTKTGINMDAVKLMGEIIKKTAEASKENNCLGCAKLVVFCNAPDDNPFMAGAFHGVTEADAIINVGVSGPGVVKHALEKVRGENFEVLCGD
;
A
#
# COMPACT_ATOMS: atom_id res chain seq x y z
N GLY A 1 -22.74 0.30 2.22
CA GLY A 1 -23.48 -0.79 2.88
C GLY A 1 -22.75 -1.34 4.08
N LYS A 2 -23.29 -2.39 4.71
CA LYS A 2 -22.76 -2.99 5.95
C LYS A 2 -21.26 -3.36 5.91
N LEU A 3 -20.74 -3.79 4.76
CA LEU A 3 -19.31 -4.11 4.58
C LEU A 3 -18.45 -2.86 4.77
N ASN A 4 -18.80 -1.75 4.11
CA ASN A 4 -18.05 -0.51 4.19
C ASN A 4 -18.01 0.05 5.62
N GLU A 5 -19.12 -0.04 6.36
CA GLU A 5 -19.16 0.36 7.77
C GLU A 5 -18.24 -0.52 8.65
N LYS A 6 -18.24 -1.84 8.43
CA LYS A 6 -17.34 -2.75 9.15
C LYS A 6 -15.87 -2.44 8.87
N ILE A 7 -15.51 -2.22 7.61
CA ILE A 7 -14.15 -1.85 7.21
C ILE A 7 -13.75 -0.53 7.89
N TYR A 8 -14.58 0.49 7.79
CA TYR A 8 -14.33 1.79 8.39
C TYR A 8 -14.13 1.70 9.90
N ASN A 9 -15.06 1.03 10.60
CA ASN A 9 -15.02 0.90 12.05
C ASN A 9 -13.79 0.09 12.51
N LYS A 10 -13.44 -1.00 11.82
CA LYS A 10 -12.25 -1.80 12.17
C LYS A 10 -10.98 -0.95 12.06
N ILE A 11 -10.80 -0.24 10.96
CA ILE A 11 -9.62 0.61 10.74
C ILE A 11 -9.55 1.73 11.78
N THR A 12 -10.62 2.49 11.95
CA THR A 12 -10.63 3.64 12.86
C THR A 12 -10.52 3.25 14.33
N THR A 13 -10.96 2.05 14.71
CA THR A 13 -10.81 1.53 16.07
C THR A 13 -9.39 1.07 16.34
N LEU A 14 -8.81 0.25 15.45
CA LEU A 14 -7.48 -0.33 15.66
C LEU A 14 -6.35 0.69 15.49
N ALA A 15 -6.49 1.63 14.57
CA ALA A 15 -5.44 2.60 14.25
C ALA A 15 -5.61 3.98 14.91
N LYS A 16 -6.57 4.16 15.81
CA LYS A 16 -6.87 5.47 16.45
C LYS A 16 -5.67 6.12 17.12
N ASP A 17 -4.80 5.31 17.71
CA ASP A 17 -3.65 5.77 18.50
C ASP A 17 -2.34 5.82 17.69
N LEU A 18 -2.32 5.32 16.44
CA LEU A 18 -1.11 5.24 15.61
C LEU A 18 -0.43 6.60 15.43
N VAL A 19 -1.16 7.58 14.98
CA VAL A 19 -0.62 8.93 14.69
C VAL A 19 -0.28 9.69 15.97
N PRO A 20 -1.14 9.72 17.00
CA PRO A 20 -0.79 10.34 18.28
C PRO A 20 0.46 9.73 18.93
N THR A 21 0.56 8.40 18.97
CA THR A 21 1.74 7.69 19.51
C THR A 21 3.01 8.01 18.72
N GLY A 22 2.92 7.97 17.37
CA GLY A 22 4.06 8.34 16.53
C GLY A 22 4.56 9.77 16.81
N LYS A 23 3.64 10.74 16.95
CA LYS A 23 3.99 12.12 17.31
C LYS A 23 4.57 12.23 18.73
N GLN A 24 4.13 11.39 19.65
CA GLN A 24 4.71 11.36 21.01
C GLN A 24 6.15 10.86 20.96
N ILE A 25 6.42 9.77 20.25
CA ILE A 25 7.77 9.23 20.07
C ILE A 25 8.69 10.27 19.42
N GLU A 26 8.22 11.00 18.41
CA GLU A 26 8.98 12.10 17.79
C GLU A 26 9.41 13.16 18.83
N ARG A 27 8.51 13.52 19.73
CA ARG A 27 8.82 14.50 20.78
C ARG A 27 9.77 13.96 21.84
N ASP A 28 9.57 12.72 22.27
CA ASP A 28 10.31 12.13 23.38
C ASP A 28 11.76 11.78 23.00
N PHE A 29 11.98 11.37 21.76
CA PHE A 29 13.27 10.88 21.28
C PHE A 29 13.96 11.79 20.26
N GLY A 30 13.29 12.83 19.78
CA GLY A 30 13.82 13.71 18.75
C GLY A 30 14.04 13.03 17.38
N ILE A 31 13.40 11.90 17.13
CA ILE A 31 13.54 11.11 15.90
C ILE A 31 12.34 11.39 15.01
N PRO A 32 12.53 11.85 13.76
CA PRO A 32 11.42 12.10 12.85
C PRO A 32 10.79 10.78 12.38
N ILE A 33 9.48 10.62 12.56
CA ILE A 33 8.68 9.55 11.97
C ILE A 33 7.95 10.14 10.77
N VAL A 34 8.62 10.15 9.63
CA VAL A 34 8.19 10.88 8.42
C VAL A 34 6.86 10.36 7.88
N ASN A 35 6.65 9.04 7.92
CA ASN A 35 5.45 8.41 7.40
C ASN A 35 4.77 7.53 8.45
N LYS A 36 3.47 7.74 8.61
CA LYS A 36 2.57 6.90 9.40
C LYS A 36 1.53 6.37 8.43
N ARG A 37 1.51 5.06 8.20
CA ARG A 37 0.70 4.41 7.15
C ARG A 37 -0.08 3.24 7.71
N ILE A 38 -1.13 2.85 7.01
CA ILE A 38 -1.91 1.65 7.29
C ILE A 38 -1.87 0.77 6.05
N SER A 39 -1.84 -0.54 6.24
CA SER A 39 -2.13 -1.51 5.19
C SER A 39 -3.22 -2.46 5.66
N VAL A 40 -4.12 -2.82 4.77
CA VAL A 40 -5.22 -3.74 5.06
C VAL A 40 -5.07 -5.03 4.27
N THR A 41 -5.80 -6.05 4.66
CA THR A 41 -5.93 -7.29 3.90
C THR A 41 -6.38 -6.97 2.47
N PRO A 42 -5.82 -7.64 1.44
CA PRO A 42 -6.17 -7.38 0.04
C PRO A 42 -7.68 -7.28 -0.18
N ILE A 43 -8.12 -6.13 -0.65
CA ILE A 43 -9.55 -5.81 -0.78
C ILE A 43 -10.26 -6.74 -1.76
N ALA A 44 -9.57 -7.32 -2.74
CA ALA A 44 -10.15 -8.34 -3.61
C ALA A 44 -10.65 -9.55 -2.80
N LEU A 45 -9.93 -9.95 -1.75
CA LEU A 45 -10.37 -11.04 -0.86
C LEU A 45 -11.52 -10.60 0.05
N VAL A 46 -11.41 -9.42 0.68
CA VAL A 46 -12.40 -8.89 1.61
C VAL A 46 -13.72 -8.59 0.91
N GLY A 47 -13.67 -8.01 -0.27
CA GLY A 47 -14.83 -7.59 -1.05
C GLY A 47 -15.44 -8.69 -1.93
N GLY A 48 -14.72 -9.79 -2.18
CA GLY A 48 -15.06 -10.78 -3.19
C GLY A 48 -16.48 -11.36 -3.11
N ALA A 49 -16.99 -11.57 -1.90
CA ALA A 49 -18.36 -12.08 -1.69
C ALA A 49 -19.45 -11.00 -1.86
N ALA A 50 -19.12 -9.73 -1.65
CA ALA A 50 -20.08 -8.62 -1.58
C ALA A 50 -20.11 -7.76 -2.85
N CYS A 51 -18.96 -7.60 -3.52
CA CYS A 51 -18.80 -6.76 -4.70
C CYS A 51 -19.06 -7.58 -5.99
N LYS A 52 -19.94 -7.06 -6.83
CA LYS A 52 -20.32 -7.73 -8.09
C LYS A 52 -19.79 -6.99 -9.32
N SER A 53 -19.36 -5.75 -9.16
CA SER A 53 -18.87 -4.88 -10.22
C SER A 53 -17.65 -4.07 -9.79
N PRO A 54 -16.91 -3.47 -10.73
CA PRO A 54 -15.82 -2.54 -10.41
C PRO A 54 -16.28 -1.34 -9.55
N GLU A 55 -17.47 -0.83 -9.77
CA GLU A 55 -18.03 0.33 -9.05
C GLU A 55 -18.24 0.02 -7.56
N ASP A 56 -18.59 -1.23 -7.22
CA ASP A 56 -18.71 -1.66 -5.84
C ASP A 56 -17.36 -1.55 -5.12
N PHE A 57 -16.26 -1.92 -5.79
CA PHE A 57 -14.92 -1.79 -5.25
C PHE A 57 -14.50 -0.32 -5.09
N VAL A 58 -14.90 0.57 -6.00
CA VAL A 58 -14.65 2.02 -5.84
C VAL A 58 -15.27 2.56 -4.56
N THR A 59 -16.46 2.06 -4.16
CA THR A 59 -17.07 2.47 -2.89
C THR A 59 -16.26 2.04 -1.68
N ILE A 60 -15.57 0.89 -1.75
CA ILE A 60 -14.64 0.46 -0.71
C ILE A 60 -13.41 1.37 -0.70
N ALA A 61 -12.84 1.71 -1.86
CA ALA A 61 -11.71 2.65 -1.94
C ALA A 61 -12.03 3.99 -1.25
N LYS A 62 -13.21 4.55 -1.51
CA LYS A 62 -13.67 5.77 -0.83
C LYS A 62 -13.81 5.60 0.69
N THR A 63 -14.20 4.42 1.12
CA THR A 63 -14.28 4.09 2.55
C THR A 63 -12.91 4.03 3.19
N LEU A 64 -11.92 3.42 2.53
CA LEU A 64 -10.53 3.41 2.96
C LEU A 64 -9.95 4.83 3.06
N ASP A 65 -10.19 5.66 2.04
CA ASP A 65 -9.75 7.05 2.00
C ASP A 65 -10.32 7.87 3.17
N ARG A 66 -11.62 7.71 3.43
CA ARG A 66 -12.29 8.34 4.57
C ARG A 66 -11.70 7.87 5.90
N ALA A 67 -11.43 6.57 6.06
CA ALA A 67 -10.81 6.03 7.26
C ALA A 67 -9.39 6.59 7.46
N ALA A 68 -8.59 6.66 6.39
CA ALA A 68 -7.25 7.24 6.41
C ALA A 68 -7.28 8.71 6.85
N LYS A 69 -8.21 9.51 6.33
CA LYS A 69 -8.42 10.90 6.74
C LYS A 69 -8.81 11.02 8.21
N THR A 70 -9.68 10.15 8.68
CA THR A 70 -10.12 10.16 10.09
C THR A 70 -8.99 9.86 11.06
N VAL A 71 -8.15 8.88 10.74
CA VAL A 71 -7.00 8.49 11.59
C VAL A 71 -5.81 9.45 11.41
N GLY A 72 -5.73 10.16 10.29
CA GLY A 72 -4.68 11.14 9.98
C GLY A 72 -3.39 10.51 9.46
N VAL A 73 -3.46 9.34 8.85
CA VAL A 73 -2.29 8.69 8.22
C VAL A 73 -1.97 9.28 6.86
N ASN A 74 -0.73 9.09 6.39
CA ASN A 74 -0.26 9.62 5.11
C ASN A 74 -0.80 8.83 3.92
N PHE A 75 -0.91 7.49 4.06
CA PHE A 75 -1.42 6.58 3.03
C PHE A 75 -2.08 5.35 3.65
N ILE A 76 -2.96 4.72 2.89
CA ILE A 76 -3.56 3.42 3.20
C ILE A 76 -3.39 2.49 2.01
N GLY A 77 -2.65 1.39 2.22
CA GLY A 77 -2.44 0.32 1.25
C GLY A 77 -3.42 -0.84 1.44
N GLY A 78 -3.38 -1.79 0.51
CA GLY A 78 -4.23 -2.97 0.55
C GLY A 78 -5.42 -2.93 -0.42
N TYR A 79 -5.55 -1.88 -1.23
CA TYR A 79 -6.45 -1.93 -2.39
C TYR A 79 -5.82 -2.80 -3.48
N SER A 80 -5.77 -4.10 -3.21
CA SER A 80 -4.84 -5.04 -3.83
C SER A 80 -5.52 -6.34 -4.24
N ALA A 81 -4.92 -7.01 -5.24
CA ALA A 81 -5.24 -8.37 -5.64
C ALA A 81 -3.95 -9.19 -5.82
N LEU A 82 -3.98 -10.44 -5.40
CA LEU A 82 -2.88 -11.41 -5.50
C LEU A 82 -3.26 -12.44 -6.54
N VAL A 83 -2.75 -12.27 -7.77
CA VAL A 83 -3.21 -13.00 -8.96
C VAL A 83 -2.14 -13.89 -9.58
N SER A 84 -1.09 -14.24 -8.82
CA SER A 84 0.01 -15.09 -9.31
C SER A 84 -0.44 -16.48 -9.76
N LYS A 85 -1.46 -17.04 -9.11
CA LYS A 85 -2.01 -18.37 -9.44
C LYS A 85 -3.18 -18.32 -10.42
N GLY A 86 -3.73 -17.17 -10.68
CA GLY A 86 -4.90 -16.94 -11.51
C GLY A 86 -5.75 -15.79 -11.00
N MET A 87 -6.71 -15.36 -11.78
CA MET A 87 -7.63 -14.26 -11.44
C MET A 87 -9.03 -14.80 -11.19
N THR A 88 -9.64 -14.44 -10.08
CA THR A 88 -11.07 -14.57 -9.85
C THR A 88 -11.82 -13.39 -10.48
N THR A 89 -13.13 -13.50 -10.60
CA THR A 89 -13.97 -12.36 -11.03
C THR A 89 -13.83 -11.16 -10.10
N ALA A 90 -13.64 -11.39 -8.80
CA ALA A 90 -13.43 -10.33 -7.81
C ALA A 90 -12.08 -9.62 -8.03
N ASP A 91 -11.02 -10.37 -8.29
CA ASP A 91 -9.71 -9.80 -8.62
C ASP A 91 -9.80 -8.92 -9.85
N GLU A 92 -10.43 -9.41 -10.92
CA GLU A 92 -10.59 -8.68 -12.18
C GLU A 92 -11.43 -7.40 -11.98
N ASN A 93 -12.53 -7.47 -11.24
CA ASN A 93 -13.36 -6.31 -10.92
C ASN A 93 -12.59 -5.26 -10.13
N LEU A 94 -11.80 -5.68 -9.12
CA LEU A 94 -10.94 -4.76 -8.39
C LEU A 94 -9.91 -4.12 -9.32
N MET A 95 -9.20 -4.91 -10.13
CA MET A 95 -8.19 -4.40 -11.04
C MET A 95 -8.78 -3.38 -12.02
N ARG A 96 -9.95 -3.65 -12.60
CA ARG A 96 -10.66 -2.73 -13.50
C ARG A 96 -11.14 -1.47 -12.82
N SER A 97 -11.36 -1.49 -11.52
CA SER A 97 -11.78 -0.32 -10.73
C SER A 97 -10.63 0.64 -10.39
N ILE A 98 -9.36 0.21 -10.50
CA ILE A 98 -8.18 0.97 -10.08
C ILE A 98 -8.12 2.39 -10.66
N PRO A 99 -8.32 2.62 -11.98
CA PRO A 99 -8.23 3.96 -12.54
C PRO A 99 -9.19 4.95 -11.85
N GLN A 100 -10.44 4.53 -11.66
CA GLN A 100 -11.45 5.37 -11.02
C GLN A 100 -11.20 5.50 -9.51
N ALA A 101 -10.86 4.40 -8.84
CA ALA A 101 -10.57 4.40 -7.41
C ALA A 101 -9.42 5.34 -7.05
N LEU A 102 -8.30 5.29 -7.79
CA LEU A 102 -7.15 6.15 -7.53
C LEU A 102 -7.34 7.60 -7.98
N LYS A 103 -8.25 7.85 -8.94
CA LYS A 103 -8.67 9.21 -9.30
C LYS A 103 -9.51 9.86 -8.20
N GLU A 104 -10.43 9.10 -7.60
CA GLU A 104 -11.43 9.61 -6.65
C GLU A 104 -11.00 9.57 -5.18
N THR A 105 -9.76 9.13 -4.90
CA THR A 105 -9.19 9.01 -3.56
C THR A 105 -7.82 9.69 -3.47
N ASP A 106 -7.51 10.25 -2.30
CA ASP A 106 -6.25 10.96 -2.07
C ASP A 106 -5.17 10.04 -1.49
N PHE A 107 -5.52 9.17 -0.54
CA PHE A 107 -4.58 8.40 0.28
C PHE A 107 -4.52 6.91 -0.04
N VAL A 108 -5.42 6.40 -0.88
CA VAL A 108 -5.47 4.97 -1.21
C VAL A 108 -4.36 4.59 -2.16
N CYS A 109 -3.62 3.55 -1.80
CA CYS A 109 -2.61 2.91 -2.64
C CYS A 109 -3.05 1.52 -3.04
N SER A 110 -2.72 1.14 -4.27
CA SER A 110 -3.07 -0.14 -4.87
C SER A 110 -1.84 -0.94 -5.27
N SER A 111 -1.93 -2.25 -5.18
CA SER A 111 -0.87 -3.14 -5.62
C SER A 111 -1.43 -4.45 -6.18
N ILE A 112 -0.75 -4.96 -7.21
CA ILE A 112 -1.11 -6.23 -7.85
C ILE A 112 0.12 -7.12 -7.90
N ASN A 113 0.05 -8.31 -7.30
CA ASN A 113 1.09 -9.32 -7.40
C ASN A 113 0.76 -10.28 -8.54
N LEU A 114 1.52 -10.21 -9.63
CA LEU A 114 1.28 -10.94 -10.88
C LEU A 114 1.91 -12.33 -10.94
N GLY A 115 2.87 -12.62 -10.08
CA GLY A 115 3.63 -13.85 -10.19
C GLY A 115 4.49 -14.16 -8.99
N SER A 116 5.02 -15.37 -9.00
CA SER A 116 6.00 -15.84 -8.03
C SER A 116 6.95 -16.85 -8.67
N THR A 117 8.08 -17.10 -8.01
CA THR A 117 9.02 -18.18 -8.43
C THR A 117 8.37 -19.55 -8.40
N LYS A 118 7.32 -19.74 -7.59
CA LYS A 118 6.58 -21.01 -7.51
C LYS A 118 5.53 -21.17 -8.61
N THR A 119 4.87 -20.10 -9.00
CA THR A 119 3.71 -20.14 -9.93
C THR A 119 4.01 -19.61 -11.32
N GLY A 120 5.19 -18.98 -11.52
CA GLY A 120 5.48 -18.24 -12.74
C GLY A 120 4.74 -16.89 -12.79
N ILE A 121 4.64 -16.33 -13.98
CA ILE A 121 4.02 -15.02 -14.22
C ILE A 121 2.64 -15.23 -14.87
N ASN A 122 1.61 -14.60 -14.32
CA ASN A 122 0.27 -14.58 -14.91
C ASN A 122 0.23 -13.56 -16.06
N MET A 123 0.40 -14.03 -17.28
CA MET A 123 0.48 -13.16 -18.47
C MET A 123 -0.84 -12.46 -18.81
N ASP A 124 -2.00 -13.05 -18.47
CA ASP A 124 -3.30 -12.39 -18.64
C ASP A 124 -3.42 -11.18 -17.69
N ALA A 125 -2.94 -11.34 -16.46
CA ALA A 125 -2.87 -10.24 -15.52
C ALA A 125 -1.87 -9.16 -15.96
N VAL A 126 -0.72 -9.53 -16.54
CA VAL A 126 0.25 -8.57 -17.12
C VAL A 126 -0.42 -7.73 -18.20
N LYS A 127 -1.11 -8.38 -19.15
CA LYS A 127 -1.83 -7.69 -20.22
C LYS A 127 -2.87 -6.72 -19.65
N LEU A 128 -3.71 -7.21 -18.75
CA LEU A 128 -4.74 -6.38 -18.12
C LEU A 128 -4.15 -5.19 -17.38
N MET A 129 -3.07 -5.39 -16.62
CA MET A 129 -2.42 -4.30 -15.88
C MET A 129 -1.76 -3.27 -16.79
N GLY A 130 -1.23 -3.67 -17.94
CA GLY A 130 -0.75 -2.72 -18.95
C GLY A 130 -1.84 -1.73 -19.40
N GLU A 131 -3.05 -2.25 -19.66
CA GLU A 131 -4.20 -1.41 -20.01
C GLU A 131 -4.65 -0.52 -18.83
N ILE A 132 -4.66 -1.07 -17.61
CA ILE A 132 -5.07 -0.36 -16.40
C ILE A 132 -4.10 0.76 -16.06
N ILE A 133 -2.80 0.54 -16.16
CA ILE A 133 -1.78 1.58 -15.92
C ILE A 133 -1.99 2.74 -16.88
N LYS A 134 -2.19 2.46 -18.17
CA LYS A 134 -2.49 3.50 -19.17
C LYS A 134 -3.75 4.28 -18.81
N LYS A 135 -4.85 3.58 -18.50
CA LYS A 135 -6.11 4.22 -18.07
C LYS A 135 -5.94 5.04 -16.79
N THR A 136 -5.12 4.58 -15.84
CA THR A 136 -4.85 5.30 -14.59
C THR A 136 -4.08 6.59 -14.87
N ALA A 137 -3.09 6.55 -15.77
CA ALA A 137 -2.37 7.75 -16.21
C ALA A 137 -3.33 8.76 -16.88
N GLU A 138 -4.17 8.30 -17.82
CA GLU A 138 -5.15 9.13 -18.50
C GLU A 138 -6.19 9.72 -17.53
N ALA A 139 -6.68 8.92 -16.58
CA ALA A 139 -7.67 9.36 -15.59
C ALA A 139 -7.14 10.41 -14.60
N SER A 140 -5.83 10.44 -14.35
CA SER A 140 -5.17 11.35 -13.41
C SER A 140 -4.24 12.38 -14.07
N LYS A 141 -4.34 12.56 -15.39
CA LYS A 141 -3.47 13.46 -16.16
C LYS A 141 -3.49 14.91 -15.67
N GLU A 142 -4.66 15.39 -15.24
CA GLU A 142 -4.83 16.74 -14.71
C GLU A 142 -4.11 16.97 -13.37
N ASN A 143 -3.79 15.87 -12.67
CA ASN A 143 -3.02 15.85 -11.43
C ASN A 143 -1.66 15.19 -11.63
N ASN A 144 -0.95 15.52 -12.71
CA ASN A 144 0.38 15.02 -13.06
C ASN A 144 0.50 13.48 -13.01
N CYS A 145 -0.53 12.77 -13.39
CA CYS A 145 -0.63 11.30 -13.36
C CYS A 145 -0.36 10.68 -11.96
N LEU A 146 -0.69 11.39 -10.89
CA LEU A 146 -0.44 10.97 -9.50
C LEU A 146 -1.07 9.61 -9.16
N GLY A 147 -2.14 9.22 -9.86
CA GLY A 147 -2.73 7.89 -9.72
C GLY A 147 -1.71 6.77 -9.95
N CYS A 148 -0.80 6.94 -10.91
CA CYS A 148 0.25 5.94 -11.18
C CYS A 148 1.28 5.86 -10.06
N ALA A 149 1.56 6.94 -9.34
CA ALA A 149 2.46 6.94 -8.19
C ALA A 149 1.90 6.17 -6.97
N LYS A 150 0.59 5.92 -6.96
CA LYS A 150 -0.11 5.15 -5.93
C LYS A 150 -0.38 3.70 -6.35
N LEU A 151 0.13 3.25 -7.49
CA LEU A 151 -0.06 1.91 -8.04
C LEU A 151 1.27 1.18 -8.17
N VAL A 152 1.37 -0.01 -7.61
CA VAL A 152 2.53 -0.90 -7.73
C VAL A 152 2.12 -2.21 -8.36
N VAL A 153 2.88 -2.67 -9.34
CA VAL A 153 2.75 -4.00 -9.94
C VAL A 153 4.06 -4.75 -9.70
N PHE A 154 3.99 -5.92 -9.09
CA PHE A 154 5.19 -6.68 -8.75
C PHE A 154 5.00 -8.21 -8.84
N CYS A 155 6.11 -8.93 -8.70
CA CYS A 155 6.18 -10.37 -8.52
C CYS A 155 6.91 -10.68 -7.22
N ASN A 156 6.71 -11.91 -6.70
CA ASN A 156 7.36 -12.38 -5.46
C ASN A 156 7.09 -11.49 -4.25
N ALA A 157 5.91 -10.87 -4.16
CA ALA A 157 5.52 -10.21 -2.92
C ALA A 157 5.50 -11.25 -1.78
N PRO A 158 6.04 -10.92 -0.59
CA PRO A 158 5.89 -11.78 0.58
C PRO A 158 4.42 -11.90 1.00
N ASP A 159 4.11 -12.89 1.85
CA ASP A 159 2.73 -13.15 2.30
C ASP A 159 2.16 -11.95 3.08
N ASP A 160 2.98 -11.24 3.85
CA ASP A 160 2.70 -9.92 4.41
C ASP A 160 3.71 -8.92 3.84
N ASN A 161 3.24 -7.83 3.27
CA ASN A 161 4.10 -6.81 2.67
C ASN A 161 3.80 -5.42 3.25
N PRO A 162 4.55 -4.96 4.25
CA PRO A 162 4.35 -3.64 4.85
C PRO A 162 4.97 -2.49 4.05
N PHE A 163 5.52 -2.74 2.85
CA PHE A 163 6.42 -1.81 2.19
C PHE A 163 5.74 -0.86 1.20
N MET A 164 5.83 0.45 1.46
CA MET A 164 5.48 1.58 0.57
C MET A 164 4.04 1.53 0.00
N ALA A 165 3.85 2.01 -1.23
CA ALA A 165 2.56 2.02 -1.92
C ALA A 165 2.04 0.61 -2.25
N GLY A 166 2.93 -0.39 -2.34
CA GLY A 166 2.57 -1.79 -2.55
C GLY A 166 2.12 -2.54 -1.30
N ALA A 167 2.04 -1.88 -0.15
CA ALA A 167 1.73 -2.52 1.13
C ALA A 167 0.36 -3.19 1.15
N PHE A 168 0.30 -4.37 1.73
CA PHE A 168 -0.93 -5.08 2.11
C PHE A 168 -0.66 -5.94 3.34
N HIS A 169 -1.71 -6.21 4.12
CA HIS A 169 -1.64 -7.06 5.30
C HIS A 169 -1.97 -8.51 4.94
N GLY A 170 -1.07 -9.44 5.28
CA GLY A 170 -1.20 -10.86 4.97
C GLY A 170 -2.35 -11.53 5.75
N VAL A 171 -3.00 -12.48 5.08
CA VAL A 171 -4.13 -13.23 5.69
C VAL A 171 -3.70 -14.25 6.75
N THR A 172 -2.42 -14.59 6.81
CA THR A 172 -1.82 -15.51 7.78
C THR A 172 -1.31 -14.82 9.04
N GLU A 173 -1.33 -13.48 9.04
CA GLU A 173 -0.83 -12.67 10.14
C GLU A 173 -1.90 -12.42 11.21
N ALA A 174 -1.45 -11.89 12.37
CA ALA A 174 -2.35 -11.48 13.44
C ALA A 174 -3.31 -10.34 12.98
N ASP A 175 -4.40 -10.13 13.72
CA ASP A 175 -5.41 -9.12 13.39
C ASP A 175 -4.88 -7.69 13.23
N ALA A 176 -3.79 -7.36 13.93
CA ALA A 176 -3.06 -6.10 13.82
C ALA A 176 -1.58 -6.28 14.14
N ILE A 177 -0.73 -5.70 13.30
CA ILE A 177 0.74 -5.73 13.43
C ILE A 177 1.25 -4.30 13.28
N ILE A 178 2.33 -3.98 14.00
CA ILE A 178 3.06 -2.72 13.85
C ILE A 178 4.43 -3.04 13.26
N ASN A 179 4.70 -2.49 12.08
CA ASN A 179 5.99 -2.58 11.42
C ASN A 179 6.72 -1.25 11.52
N VAL A 180 8.01 -1.28 11.84
CA VAL A 180 8.88 -0.11 11.90
C VAL A 180 9.89 -0.19 10.77
N GLY A 181 9.85 0.77 9.86
CA GLY A 181 10.79 0.90 8.76
C GLY A 181 11.82 2.01 9.05
N VAL A 182 13.09 1.71 8.86
CA VAL A 182 14.18 2.68 9.01
C VAL A 182 14.70 3.09 7.65
N SER A 183 14.86 4.41 7.42
CA SER A 183 15.47 4.94 6.20
C SER A 183 16.99 4.81 6.27
N GLY A 184 17.53 3.68 5.82
CA GLY A 184 18.95 3.34 5.82
C GLY A 184 19.84 4.35 5.06
N PRO A 185 19.49 4.79 3.83
CA PRO A 185 20.36 5.69 3.05
C PRO A 185 20.71 7.00 3.77
N GLY A 186 19.77 7.58 4.52
CA GLY A 186 20.01 8.81 5.28
C GLY A 186 21.01 8.60 6.44
N VAL A 187 20.91 7.48 7.13
CA VAL A 187 21.81 7.09 8.22
C VAL A 187 23.22 6.86 7.70
N VAL A 188 23.35 6.08 6.63
CA VAL A 188 24.65 5.80 5.97
C VAL A 188 25.29 7.08 5.47
N LYS A 189 24.52 7.96 4.82
CA LYS A 189 25.02 9.27 4.38
C LYS A 189 25.61 10.07 5.54
N HIS A 190 24.89 10.16 6.65
CA HIS A 190 25.34 10.91 7.82
C HIS A 190 26.60 10.31 8.46
N ALA A 191 26.70 8.98 8.52
CA ALA A 191 27.91 8.31 8.98
C ALA A 191 29.11 8.61 8.05
N LEU A 192 28.93 8.49 6.74
CA LEU A 192 29.97 8.77 5.74
C LEU A 192 30.42 10.24 5.73
N GLU A 193 29.54 11.19 6.04
CA GLU A 193 29.91 12.60 6.17
C GLU A 193 30.91 12.86 7.29
N LYS A 194 30.86 12.07 8.39
CA LYS A 194 31.79 12.16 9.53
C LYS A 194 33.18 11.66 9.23
N VAL A 195 33.30 10.69 8.33
CA VAL A 195 34.56 10.03 7.94
C VAL A 195 35.05 10.44 6.54
N ARG A 196 34.57 11.59 6.06
CA ARG A 196 34.90 12.09 4.72
C ARG A 196 36.39 12.36 4.57
N GLY A 197 37.01 11.70 3.59
CA GLY A 197 38.43 11.80 3.32
C GLY A 197 39.28 10.72 3.94
N GLU A 198 38.70 9.84 4.77
CA GLU A 198 39.36 8.67 5.31
C GLU A 198 39.49 7.53 4.27
N ASN A 199 40.40 6.60 4.52
CA ASN A 199 40.55 5.44 3.66
C ASN A 199 39.46 4.40 3.92
N PHE A 200 39.36 3.41 3.03
CA PHE A 200 38.32 2.39 3.08
C PHE A 200 38.34 1.54 4.36
N GLU A 201 39.51 1.30 4.95
CA GLU A 201 39.66 0.52 6.18
C GLU A 201 39.04 1.23 7.38
N VAL A 202 39.19 2.57 7.45
CA VAL A 202 38.56 3.39 8.49
C VAL A 202 37.04 3.43 8.30
N LEU A 203 36.58 3.53 7.04
CA LEU A 203 35.14 3.51 6.71
C LEU A 203 34.43 2.22 7.09
N CYS A 204 35.14 1.10 7.10
CA CYS A 204 34.59 -0.23 7.41
C CYS A 204 34.74 -0.62 8.88
N GLY A 205 35.49 0.14 9.69
CA GLY A 205 35.76 -0.13 11.11
C GLY A 205 34.80 0.54 12.09
N ASP A 206 34.03 1.53 11.61
CA ASP A 206 33.00 2.24 12.37
C ASP A 206 31.59 1.73 12.00
#